data_3f3ba7cbbfad9ca194abd8635866e1b3
#
_entry.id   3f3ba7cbbfad9ca194abd8635866e1b3
#
_cell.length_a   1.000
_cell.length_b   1.000
_cell.length_c   1.000
_cell.angle_alpha   90.00
_cell.angle_beta   90.00
_cell.angle_gamma   90.00
#
_symmetry.space_group_name_H-M   'P 1'
#
loop_
_entity.id
_entity.type
_entity.pdbx_description
1 polymer ?
#
loop_
_entity_poly.entity_id
_entity_poly.type
_entity_poly.pdbx_seq_one_letter_code
_entity_poly.pdbx_strand_id
1 'polypeptide(L)'
;MVKEVDVLGGIMGLFADLSTLQSKTLNKSKGRSVWSPRSQIDKNLYEKIAQKYIKKQGLEVLEGEVVGLDVNKSSVCGVFLKDGSKISCSSVILTCGTFLNGLIHIGANQINAGRYGEKRAEGITENLNSLGLVSGRLKTGTPPRIKRSSVNWKKGDAGYGDKKPSPLSYRTKNFKPKDEPCFSFRTNEETHGVILDNLASSAMYSGKDMATGPRYCPSIEDKVYKFNQNPSHVLQL
;
A
#
# COMPACT_ATOMS: atom_id res chain seq x y z
N MET A 1 6.81 -0.81 14.21
CA MET A 1 6.11 -1.97 13.58
C MET A 1 7.05 -2.90 12.81
N VAL A 2 7.69 -2.53 11.64
CA VAL A 2 8.49 -3.50 10.86
C VAL A 2 9.60 -4.14 11.67
N LYS A 3 10.35 -3.34 12.45
CA LYS A 3 11.43 -3.85 13.31
C LYS A 3 10.93 -4.71 14.47
N GLU A 4 9.78 -4.41 15.03
CA GLU A 4 9.16 -5.24 16.08
C GLU A 4 8.69 -6.59 15.52
N VAL A 5 8.08 -6.57 14.33
CA VAL A 5 7.71 -7.80 13.62
C VAL A 5 8.95 -8.63 13.26
N ASP A 6 10.07 -7.99 12.89
CA ASP A 6 11.33 -8.67 12.60
C ASP A 6 11.90 -9.42 13.82
N VAL A 7 11.83 -8.80 15.01
CA VAL A 7 12.26 -9.44 16.28
C VAL A 7 11.44 -10.71 16.57
N LEU A 8 10.17 -10.73 16.20
CA LEU A 8 9.29 -11.89 16.32
C LEU A 8 9.48 -12.93 15.21
N GLY A 9 10.49 -12.78 14.36
CA GLY A 9 10.77 -13.69 13.26
C GLY A 9 10.12 -13.29 11.91
N GLY A 10 9.42 -12.16 11.85
CA GLY A 10 8.79 -11.68 10.61
C GLY A 10 9.80 -11.41 9.51
N ILE A 11 9.39 -11.58 8.27
CA ILE A 11 10.28 -11.57 7.08
C ILE A 11 10.25 -10.26 6.29
N MET A 12 9.29 -9.37 6.58
CA MET A 12 9.09 -8.12 5.83
C MET A 12 10.35 -7.25 5.84
N GLY A 13 10.99 -7.06 7.00
CA GLY A 13 12.22 -6.26 7.14
C GLY A 13 13.37 -6.85 6.32
N LEU A 14 13.56 -8.16 6.39
CA LEU A 14 14.62 -8.86 5.66
C LEU A 14 14.42 -8.75 4.13
N PHE A 15 13.20 -8.97 3.63
CA PHE A 15 12.91 -8.87 2.20
C PHE A 15 13.02 -7.42 1.70
N ALA A 16 12.60 -6.46 2.51
CA ALA A 16 12.77 -5.06 2.21
C ALA A 16 14.26 -4.71 2.07
N ASP A 17 15.11 -5.13 3.00
CA ASP A 17 16.54 -4.87 2.95
C ASP A 17 17.20 -5.47 1.70
N LEU A 18 16.82 -6.71 1.33
CA LEU A 18 17.33 -7.40 0.14
C LEU A 18 16.89 -6.76 -1.19
N SER A 19 15.83 -5.96 -1.18
CA SER A 19 15.27 -5.30 -2.37
C SER A 19 15.34 -3.77 -2.31
N THR A 20 16.08 -3.21 -1.33
CA THR A 20 16.17 -1.77 -1.11
C THR A 20 16.89 -1.06 -2.26
N LEU A 21 16.21 -0.09 -2.84
CA LEU A 21 16.76 0.88 -3.78
C LEU A 21 17.33 2.09 -3.05
N GLN A 22 16.62 2.61 -2.04
CA GLN A 22 17.05 3.73 -1.23
C GLN A 22 16.60 3.53 0.24
N SER A 23 17.50 3.84 1.18
CA SER A 23 17.18 3.83 2.62
C SER A 23 17.39 5.21 3.22
N LYS A 24 16.37 5.73 3.91
CA LYS A 24 16.40 7.07 4.51
C LYS A 24 15.62 7.11 5.82
N THR A 25 16.17 7.76 6.82
CA THR A 25 15.46 8.08 8.05
C THR A 25 14.70 9.38 7.88
N LEU A 26 13.38 9.33 7.94
CA LEU A 26 12.50 10.49 7.86
C LEU A 26 12.39 11.20 9.20
N ASN A 27 11.95 12.46 9.17
CA ASN A 27 11.66 13.31 10.33
C ASN A 27 12.86 13.58 11.26
N LYS A 28 14.09 13.50 10.75
CA LYS A 28 15.29 13.75 11.58
C LYS A 28 15.30 15.13 12.24
N SER A 29 14.72 16.14 11.62
CA SER A 29 14.60 17.51 12.17
C SER A 29 13.57 17.64 13.29
N LYS A 30 12.70 16.65 13.48
CA LYS A 30 11.60 16.70 14.46
C LYS A 30 11.88 15.97 15.77
N GLY A 31 13.11 15.50 15.97
CA GLY A 31 13.52 14.77 17.16
C GLY A 31 13.45 13.24 17.02
N ARG A 32 14.20 12.56 17.89
CA ARG A 32 14.43 11.10 17.79
C ARG A 32 13.16 10.25 17.96
N SER A 33 12.20 10.70 18.73
CA SER A 33 10.93 9.99 19.00
C SER A 33 10.09 9.76 17.75
N VAL A 34 10.25 10.60 16.72
CA VAL A 34 9.52 10.52 15.45
C VAL A 34 10.38 10.10 14.28
N TRP A 35 11.63 9.69 14.51
CA TRP A 35 12.48 9.15 13.46
C TRP A 35 11.86 7.88 12.89
N SER A 36 11.67 7.89 11.58
CA SER A 36 10.99 6.80 10.88
C SER A 36 11.88 6.29 9.75
N PRO A 37 12.51 5.12 9.89
CA PRO A 37 13.25 4.52 8.81
C PRO A 37 12.30 4.15 7.65
N ARG A 38 12.69 4.49 6.45
CA ARG A 38 11.97 4.17 5.21
C ARG A 38 12.93 3.52 4.23
N SER A 39 12.55 2.36 3.71
CA SER A 39 13.18 1.74 2.55
C SER A 39 12.25 1.86 1.36
N GLN A 40 12.76 2.40 0.25
CA GLN A 40 12.13 2.25 -1.05
C GLN A 40 12.66 0.99 -1.69
N ILE A 41 11.77 0.15 -2.17
CA ILE A 41 12.10 -1.20 -2.61
C ILE A 41 11.83 -1.38 -4.10
N ASP A 42 12.60 -2.25 -4.74
CA ASP A 42 12.26 -2.83 -6.03
C ASP A 42 11.12 -3.83 -5.85
N LYS A 43 9.92 -3.45 -6.30
CA LYS A 43 8.70 -4.26 -6.16
C LYS A 43 8.87 -5.66 -6.77
N ASN A 44 9.45 -5.74 -7.95
CA ASN A 44 9.59 -7.01 -8.67
C ASN A 44 10.61 -7.93 -7.99
N LEU A 45 11.70 -7.35 -7.48
CA LEU A 45 12.70 -8.11 -6.72
C LEU A 45 12.13 -8.60 -5.39
N TYR A 46 11.38 -7.75 -4.67
CA TYR A 46 10.72 -8.13 -3.41
C TYR A 46 9.78 -9.32 -3.61
N GLU A 47 8.94 -9.27 -4.65
CA GLU A 47 8.00 -10.34 -4.98
C GLU A 47 8.73 -11.66 -5.28
N LYS A 48 9.79 -11.62 -6.10
CA LYS A 48 10.61 -12.82 -6.41
C LYS A 48 11.25 -13.42 -5.16
N ILE A 49 11.75 -12.57 -4.25
CA ILE A 49 12.33 -13.02 -2.99
C ILE A 49 11.27 -13.71 -2.12
N ALA A 50 10.09 -13.08 -2.00
CA ALA A 50 8.99 -13.61 -1.20
C ALA A 50 8.51 -14.97 -1.74
N GLN A 51 8.28 -15.09 -3.04
CA GLN A 51 7.87 -16.34 -3.68
C GLN A 51 8.91 -17.46 -3.47
N LYS A 52 10.21 -17.14 -3.67
CA LYS A 52 11.30 -18.10 -3.45
C LYS A 52 11.36 -18.57 -1.99
N TYR A 53 11.13 -17.65 -1.05
CA TYR A 53 11.12 -17.97 0.37
C TYR A 53 9.97 -18.89 0.74
N ILE A 54 8.74 -18.56 0.32
CA ILE A 54 7.53 -19.37 0.60
C ILE A 54 7.70 -20.80 0.07
N LYS A 55 8.18 -20.94 -1.17
CA LYS A 55 8.45 -22.27 -1.76
C LYS A 55 9.44 -23.12 -0.92
N LYS A 56 10.41 -22.48 -0.28
CA LYS A 56 11.40 -23.16 0.56
C LYS A 56 10.87 -23.59 1.94
N GLN A 57 9.74 -23.01 2.39
CA GLN A 57 9.16 -23.35 3.69
C GLN A 57 8.36 -24.66 3.68
N GLY A 58 8.17 -25.29 2.52
CA GLY A 58 7.33 -26.48 2.41
C GLY A 58 5.84 -26.22 2.65
N LEU A 59 5.41 -24.97 2.53
CA LEU A 59 4.01 -24.60 2.64
C LEU A 59 3.26 -25.03 1.40
N GLU A 60 2.10 -25.64 1.57
CA GLU A 60 1.18 -25.88 0.47
C GLU A 60 0.54 -24.55 0.05
N VAL A 61 0.62 -24.26 -1.25
CA VAL A 61 0.02 -23.06 -1.83
C VAL A 61 -1.07 -23.51 -2.79
N LEU A 62 -2.32 -23.20 -2.42
CA LEU A 62 -3.49 -23.49 -3.24
C LEU A 62 -3.95 -22.20 -3.93
N GLU A 63 -4.16 -22.29 -5.23
CA GLU A 63 -4.72 -21.19 -6.01
C GLU A 63 -6.24 -21.32 -6.03
N GLY A 64 -6.94 -20.32 -5.50
CA GLY A 64 -8.40 -20.33 -5.42
C GLY A 64 -8.95 -19.05 -4.79
N GLU A 65 -10.22 -18.75 -5.10
CA GLU A 65 -10.95 -17.60 -4.53
C GLU A 65 -11.79 -18.07 -3.35
N VAL A 66 -11.45 -17.59 -2.14
CA VAL A 66 -12.23 -17.85 -0.93
C VAL A 66 -13.43 -16.92 -0.91
N VAL A 67 -14.64 -17.47 -0.79
CA VAL A 67 -15.90 -16.74 -0.79
C VAL A 67 -16.61 -16.72 0.57
N GLY A 68 -16.18 -17.55 1.52
CA GLY A 68 -16.77 -17.58 2.86
C GLY A 68 -15.98 -18.43 3.84
N LEU A 69 -16.30 -18.23 5.12
CA LEU A 69 -15.84 -19.07 6.23
C LEU A 69 -16.89 -20.13 6.53
N ASP A 70 -16.44 -21.33 6.79
CA ASP A 70 -17.26 -22.38 7.40
C ASP A 70 -17.15 -22.26 8.92
N VAL A 71 -18.26 -21.92 9.57
CA VAL A 71 -18.33 -21.69 11.02
C VAL A 71 -19.39 -22.59 11.63
N ASN A 72 -19.03 -23.34 12.64
CA ASN A 72 -19.95 -24.18 13.44
C ASN A 72 -19.83 -23.81 14.92
N LYS A 73 -20.94 -23.48 15.55
CA LYS A 73 -21.00 -23.10 16.99
C LYS A 73 -19.91 -22.10 17.40
N SER A 74 -19.74 -21.04 16.65
CA SER A 74 -18.74 -19.97 16.88
C SER A 74 -17.26 -20.37 16.69
N SER A 75 -16.99 -21.51 16.08
CA SER A 75 -15.65 -21.97 15.74
C SER A 75 -15.49 -22.08 14.23
N VAL A 76 -14.36 -21.60 13.71
CA VAL A 76 -14.00 -21.77 12.30
C VAL A 76 -13.65 -23.24 12.05
N CYS A 77 -14.24 -23.83 11.04
CA CYS A 77 -14.03 -25.23 10.62
C CYS A 77 -13.40 -25.33 9.22
N GLY A 78 -13.36 -24.22 8.49
CA GLY A 78 -12.81 -24.21 7.14
C GLY A 78 -13.15 -22.95 6.36
N VAL A 79 -12.88 -23.00 5.07
CA VAL A 79 -13.24 -21.96 4.09
C VAL A 79 -13.94 -22.59 2.90
N PHE A 80 -14.87 -21.84 2.29
CA PHE A 80 -15.51 -22.21 1.03
C PHE A 80 -14.81 -21.49 -0.12
N LEU A 81 -14.52 -22.25 -1.17
CA LEU A 81 -13.99 -21.71 -2.42
C LEU A 81 -15.13 -21.43 -3.42
N LYS A 82 -14.86 -20.57 -4.37
CA LYS A 82 -15.83 -20.18 -5.41
C LYS A 82 -16.29 -21.31 -6.32
N ASP A 83 -15.45 -22.33 -6.48
CA ASP A 83 -15.78 -23.55 -7.24
C ASP A 83 -16.68 -24.52 -6.48
N GLY A 84 -17.09 -24.17 -5.27
CA GLY A 84 -17.92 -25.00 -4.38
C GLY A 84 -17.13 -25.97 -3.50
N SER A 85 -15.84 -26.05 -3.63
CA SER A 85 -15.00 -26.87 -2.78
C SER A 85 -14.81 -26.26 -1.39
N LYS A 86 -14.40 -27.08 -0.42
CA LYS A 86 -14.16 -26.68 0.97
C LYS A 86 -12.78 -27.11 1.41
N ILE A 87 -12.08 -26.24 2.10
CA ILE A 87 -10.82 -26.57 2.77
C ILE A 87 -11.05 -26.53 4.28
N SER A 88 -10.84 -27.66 4.95
CA SER A 88 -10.99 -27.75 6.41
C SER A 88 -9.78 -27.18 7.12
N CYS A 89 -10.02 -26.36 8.13
CA CYS A 89 -8.97 -25.78 8.97
C CYS A 89 -9.54 -25.33 10.31
N SER A 90 -8.70 -25.21 11.33
CA SER A 90 -9.07 -24.72 12.66
C SER A 90 -8.90 -23.21 12.84
N SER A 91 -8.23 -22.55 11.92
CA SER A 91 -7.95 -21.10 11.97
C SER A 91 -7.77 -20.53 10.58
N VAL A 92 -8.19 -19.28 10.39
CA VAL A 92 -8.05 -18.56 9.12
C VAL A 92 -7.46 -17.17 9.38
N ILE A 93 -6.47 -16.80 8.57
CA ILE A 93 -5.89 -15.45 8.57
C ILE A 93 -6.22 -14.80 7.23
N LEU A 94 -6.98 -13.70 7.28
CA LEU A 94 -7.34 -12.93 6.10
C LEU A 94 -6.29 -11.84 5.83
N THR A 95 -5.57 -11.96 4.71
CA THR A 95 -4.56 -10.98 4.27
C THR A 95 -4.87 -10.43 2.89
N CYS A 96 -6.14 -10.14 2.64
CA CYS A 96 -6.75 -9.87 1.35
C CYS A 96 -6.44 -8.48 0.76
N GLY A 97 -5.69 -7.63 1.45
CA GLY A 97 -5.30 -6.31 0.94
C GLY A 97 -6.50 -5.46 0.53
N THR A 98 -6.52 -4.96 -0.71
CA THR A 98 -7.56 -4.10 -1.28
C THR A 98 -8.59 -4.85 -2.12
N PHE A 99 -8.63 -6.19 -2.04
CA PHE A 99 -9.42 -7.01 -2.96
C PHE A 99 -10.86 -7.22 -2.54
N LEU A 100 -11.19 -7.20 -1.22
CA LEU A 100 -12.56 -7.44 -0.75
C LEU A 100 -13.51 -6.34 -1.26
N ASN A 101 -14.40 -6.70 -2.16
CA ASN A 101 -15.32 -5.77 -2.81
C ASN A 101 -14.61 -4.52 -3.35
N GLY A 102 -13.38 -4.68 -3.85
CA GLY A 102 -12.54 -3.58 -4.31
C GLY A 102 -13.20 -2.78 -5.43
N LEU A 103 -13.05 -1.45 -5.38
CA LEU A 103 -13.54 -0.53 -6.38
C LEU A 103 -12.45 0.51 -6.69
N ILE A 104 -12.04 0.55 -7.95
CA ILE A 104 -11.05 1.52 -8.44
C ILE A 104 -11.77 2.69 -9.10
N HIS A 105 -11.36 3.90 -8.77
CA HIS A 105 -11.82 5.13 -9.38
C HIS A 105 -10.71 5.72 -10.25
N ILE A 106 -11.04 6.02 -11.51
CA ILE A 106 -10.18 6.72 -12.47
C ILE A 106 -11.00 7.83 -13.11
N GLY A 107 -10.89 9.04 -12.58
CA GLY A 107 -11.82 10.12 -12.92
C GLY A 107 -13.27 9.71 -12.61
N ALA A 108 -14.16 9.83 -13.58
CA ALA A 108 -15.57 9.42 -13.45
C ALA A 108 -15.78 7.90 -13.57
N ASN A 109 -14.79 7.16 -14.02
CA ASN A 109 -14.93 5.72 -14.24
C ASN A 109 -14.74 4.94 -12.95
N GLN A 110 -15.60 3.95 -12.73
CA GLN A 110 -15.53 3.00 -11.63
C GLN A 110 -15.29 1.60 -12.18
N ILE A 111 -14.31 0.89 -11.64
CA ILE A 111 -13.92 -0.45 -12.07
C ILE A 111 -13.96 -1.38 -10.86
N ASN A 112 -14.74 -2.45 -10.95
CA ASN A 112 -14.77 -3.51 -9.94
C ASN A 112 -13.46 -4.30 -9.97
N ALA A 113 -12.49 -3.89 -9.17
CA ALA A 113 -11.17 -4.48 -9.13
C ALA A 113 -10.50 -4.25 -7.77
N GLY A 114 -9.67 -5.18 -7.35
CA GLY A 114 -8.84 -5.03 -6.15
C GLY A 114 -7.55 -4.26 -6.45
N ARG A 115 -7.00 -4.44 -7.64
CA ARG A 115 -5.88 -3.71 -8.22
C ARG A 115 -6.13 -3.55 -9.72
N TYR A 116 -5.57 -2.52 -10.35
CA TYR A 116 -5.74 -2.31 -11.80
C TYR A 116 -5.31 -3.54 -12.61
N GLY A 117 -6.22 -4.06 -13.43
CA GLY A 117 -6.02 -5.29 -14.19
C GLY A 117 -6.32 -6.60 -13.44
N GLU A 118 -6.70 -6.54 -12.16
CA GLU A 118 -7.01 -7.72 -11.34
C GLU A 118 -8.42 -7.65 -10.77
N LYS A 119 -9.18 -8.73 -10.91
CA LYS A 119 -10.56 -8.81 -10.40
C LYS A 119 -10.59 -8.63 -8.89
N ARG A 120 -11.69 -8.08 -8.37
CA ARG A 120 -11.97 -8.06 -6.93
C ARG A 120 -12.41 -9.43 -6.43
N ALA A 121 -12.26 -9.68 -5.13
CA ALA A 121 -12.84 -10.83 -4.43
C ALA A 121 -14.23 -10.44 -3.89
N GLU A 122 -15.20 -11.32 -4.07
CA GLU A 122 -16.59 -11.15 -3.66
C GLU A 122 -17.01 -12.31 -2.75
N GLY A 123 -18.06 -12.10 -1.94
CA GLY A 123 -18.65 -13.11 -1.08
C GLY A 123 -18.11 -13.11 0.36
N ILE A 124 -16.81 -13.00 0.56
CA ILE A 124 -16.22 -13.08 1.92
C ILE A 124 -16.68 -11.91 2.82
N THR A 125 -16.84 -10.71 2.29
CA THR A 125 -17.33 -9.57 3.07
C THR A 125 -18.76 -9.78 3.54
N GLU A 126 -19.62 -10.26 2.66
CA GLU A 126 -21.03 -10.59 2.92
C GLU A 126 -21.12 -11.72 3.97
N ASN A 127 -20.28 -12.74 3.81
CA ASN A 127 -20.20 -13.83 4.77
C ASN A 127 -19.74 -13.35 6.15
N LEU A 128 -18.70 -12.51 6.24
CA LEU A 128 -18.26 -11.93 7.52
C LEU A 128 -19.37 -11.09 8.18
N ASN A 129 -20.11 -10.31 7.41
CA ASN A 129 -21.25 -9.53 7.90
C ASN A 129 -22.36 -10.45 8.43
N SER A 130 -22.66 -11.55 7.75
CA SER A 130 -23.66 -12.51 8.22
C SER A 130 -23.25 -13.22 9.52
N LEU A 131 -21.96 -13.29 9.79
CA LEU A 131 -21.39 -13.79 11.05
C LEU A 131 -21.34 -12.72 12.17
N GLY A 132 -21.90 -11.53 11.93
CA GLY A 132 -21.97 -10.45 12.91
C GLY A 132 -20.75 -9.52 12.94
N LEU A 133 -19.80 -9.67 12.03
CA LEU A 133 -18.66 -8.76 11.90
C LEU A 133 -19.07 -7.52 11.08
N VAL A 134 -18.84 -6.35 11.64
CA VAL A 134 -19.16 -5.09 10.93
C VAL A 134 -18.03 -4.72 9.98
N SER A 135 -18.34 -4.58 8.71
CA SER A 135 -17.41 -4.12 7.69
C SER A 135 -17.64 -2.65 7.33
N GLY A 136 -16.59 -2.00 6.80
CA GLY A 136 -16.65 -0.64 6.29
C GLY A 136 -15.73 -0.46 5.09
N ARG A 137 -15.87 0.67 4.40
CA ARG A 137 -15.04 1.00 3.24
C ARG A 137 -14.03 2.08 3.59
N LEU A 138 -12.77 1.79 3.29
CA LEU A 138 -11.69 2.75 3.34
C LEU A 138 -11.27 3.11 1.92
N LYS A 139 -10.81 4.35 1.74
CA LYS A 139 -10.38 4.87 0.46
C LYS A 139 -8.96 5.43 0.56
N THR A 140 -8.12 5.10 -0.41
CA THR A 140 -6.76 5.62 -0.52
C THR A 140 -6.56 6.23 -1.89
N GLY A 141 -5.74 7.31 -1.97
CA GLY A 141 -5.28 7.85 -3.24
C GLY A 141 -4.04 7.10 -3.73
N THR A 142 -4.03 6.69 -4.98
CA THR A 142 -2.84 6.16 -5.64
C THR A 142 -2.28 7.21 -6.58
N PRO A 143 -1.01 7.63 -6.45
CA PRO A 143 -0.41 8.60 -7.36
C PRO A 143 -0.37 8.04 -8.79
N PRO A 144 -0.57 8.88 -9.82
CA PRO A 144 -0.51 8.45 -11.20
C PRO A 144 0.89 7.97 -11.56
N ARG A 145 0.97 6.98 -12.44
CA ARG A 145 2.23 6.55 -13.04
C ARG A 145 2.45 7.29 -14.35
N ILE A 146 3.53 8.01 -14.43
CA ILE A 146 3.90 8.78 -15.61
C ILE A 146 5.07 8.13 -16.36
N LYS A 147 5.18 8.39 -17.66
CA LYS A 147 6.32 7.92 -18.44
C LYS A 147 7.59 8.66 -18.00
N ARG A 148 8.65 7.92 -17.70
CA ARG A 148 9.94 8.50 -17.28
C ARG A 148 10.48 9.51 -18.29
N SER A 149 10.27 9.26 -19.59
CA SER A 149 10.70 10.15 -20.68
C SER A 149 9.92 11.48 -20.74
N SER A 150 8.74 11.58 -20.11
CA SER A 150 7.95 12.82 -20.07
C SER A 150 8.32 13.75 -18.92
N VAL A 151 9.22 13.34 -18.03
CA VAL A 151 9.63 14.12 -16.86
C VAL A 151 10.83 14.99 -17.19
N ASN A 152 10.73 16.28 -16.92
CA ASN A 152 11.88 17.17 -16.98
C ASN A 152 12.70 17.06 -15.68
N TRP A 153 13.59 16.08 -15.62
CA TRP A 153 14.42 15.79 -14.46
C TRP A 153 15.30 16.95 -14.00
N LYS A 154 15.64 17.89 -14.90
CA LYS A 154 16.44 19.09 -14.57
C LYS A 154 15.70 20.05 -13.63
N LYS A 155 14.37 19.98 -13.57
CA LYS A 155 13.55 20.79 -12.67
C LYS A 155 13.35 20.16 -11.27
N GLY A 156 13.83 18.96 -11.06
CA GLY A 156 13.69 18.24 -9.78
C GLY A 156 14.98 18.22 -8.99
N ASP A 157 14.86 18.28 -7.68
CA ASP A 157 15.98 18.13 -6.74
C ASP A 157 16.24 16.67 -6.45
N ALA A 158 17.41 16.16 -6.79
CA ALA A 158 17.80 14.79 -6.50
C ALA A 158 18.07 14.61 -5.00
N GLY A 159 17.34 13.69 -4.39
CA GLY A 159 17.49 13.33 -2.98
C GLY A 159 18.00 11.90 -2.83
N TYR A 160 19.10 11.73 -2.14
CA TYR A 160 19.72 10.45 -1.84
C TYR A 160 19.30 9.93 -0.45
N GLY A 161 19.61 8.68 -0.21
CA GLY A 161 19.43 8.03 1.09
C GLY A 161 20.39 8.53 2.17
N ASP A 162 20.42 7.85 3.28
CA ASP A 162 21.34 8.17 4.37
C ASP A 162 22.77 7.72 4.02
N LYS A 163 23.78 8.53 4.29
CA LYS A 163 25.21 8.16 4.10
C LYS A 163 25.60 6.90 4.87
N LYS A 164 24.96 6.65 6.00
CA LYS A 164 25.12 5.45 6.82
C LYS A 164 23.73 4.82 7.04
N PRO A 165 23.22 4.10 6.06
CA PRO A 165 21.89 3.51 6.15
C PRO A 165 21.87 2.36 7.14
N SER A 166 20.78 2.24 7.90
CA SER A 166 20.53 1.12 8.79
C SER A 166 19.50 0.18 8.19
N PRO A 167 19.71 -1.14 8.28
CA PRO A 167 18.72 -2.11 7.80
C PRO A 167 17.44 -2.06 8.63
N LEU A 168 16.35 -2.55 8.06
CA LEU A 168 15.09 -2.76 8.75
C LEU A 168 15.10 -4.04 9.58
N SER A 169 15.78 -5.07 9.10
CA SER A 169 15.94 -6.35 9.80
C SER A 169 17.23 -6.41 10.61
N TYR A 170 17.14 -6.90 11.85
CA TYR A 170 18.31 -7.19 12.67
C TYR A 170 19.15 -8.39 12.15
N ARG A 171 18.55 -9.19 11.26
CA ARG A 171 19.20 -10.35 10.62
C ARG A 171 20.00 -9.98 9.37
N THR A 172 19.80 -8.76 8.84
CA THR A 172 20.52 -8.29 7.65
C THR A 172 21.96 -7.96 8.00
N LYS A 173 22.90 -8.68 7.37
CA LYS A 173 24.34 -8.41 7.45
C LYS A 173 24.78 -7.64 6.20
N ASN A 174 25.76 -6.74 6.35
CA ASN A 174 26.38 -5.99 5.24
C ASN A 174 25.36 -5.24 4.36
N PHE A 175 24.44 -4.50 4.99
CA PHE A 175 23.42 -3.72 4.30
C PHE A 175 24.05 -2.62 3.43
N LYS A 176 23.93 -2.74 2.12
CA LYS A 176 24.44 -1.81 1.12
C LYS A 176 23.38 -1.58 0.04
N PRO A 177 22.42 -0.67 0.27
CA PRO A 177 21.41 -0.33 -0.76
C PRO A 177 22.07 0.33 -1.97
N LYS A 178 21.41 0.28 -3.13
CA LYS A 178 21.91 0.89 -4.38
C LYS A 178 22.00 2.41 -4.29
N ASP A 179 21.22 3.03 -3.41
CA ASP A 179 21.07 4.47 -3.24
C ASP A 179 20.60 5.20 -4.53
N GLU A 180 19.58 4.65 -5.16
CA GLU A 180 18.89 5.28 -6.30
C GLU A 180 18.28 6.61 -5.84
N PRO A 181 18.52 7.73 -6.56
CA PRO A 181 17.98 9.03 -6.17
C PRO A 181 16.46 9.09 -6.38
N CYS A 182 15.78 9.75 -5.48
CA CYS A 182 14.40 10.20 -5.66
C CYS A 182 14.41 11.69 -5.98
N PHE A 183 13.61 12.10 -6.94
CA PHE A 183 13.52 13.51 -7.35
C PHE A 183 12.32 14.17 -6.68
N SER A 184 12.54 15.32 -6.08
CA SER A 184 11.50 16.15 -5.49
C SER A 184 11.15 17.30 -6.42
N PHE A 185 9.86 17.44 -6.69
CA PHE A 185 9.28 18.55 -7.44
C PHE A 185 8.34 19.32 -6.54
N ARG A 186 8.01 20.54 -6.92
CA ARG A 186 7.03 21.36 -6.20
C ARG A 186 5.88 21.74 -7.10
N THR A 187 4.67 21.69 -6.56
CA THR A 187 3.51 22.29 -7.20
C THR A 187 3.60 23.81 -7.16
N ASN A 188 2.83 24.48 -8.00
CA ASN A 188 2.70 25.94 -8.09
C ASN A 188 1.22 26.32 -8.11
N GLU A 189 0.94 27.61 -8.15
CA GLU A 189 -0.43 28.16 -8.19
C GLU A 189 -1.24 27.65 -9.38
N GLU A 190 -0.64 27.53 -10.57
CA GLU A 190 -1.30 26.99 -11.75
C GLU A 190 -1.74 25.53 -11.54
N THR A 191 -0.86 24.71 -10.95
CA THR A 191 -1.18 23.31 -10.57
C THR A 191 -2.32 23.27 -9.56
N HIS A 192 -2.30 24.19 -8.57
CA HIS A 192 -3.35 24.28 -7.56
C HIS A 192 -4.68 24.70 -8.18
N GLY A 193 -4.68 25.67 -9.10
CA GLY A 193 -5.88 26.10 -9.84
C GLY A 193 -6.53 24.93 -10.59
N VAL A 194 -5.75 24.18 -11.37
CA VAL A 194 -6.25 23.01 -12.10
C VAL A 194 -6.89 21.98 -11.15
N ILE A 195 -6.30 21.74 -9.97
CA ILE A 195 -6.84 20.79 -8.99
C ILE A 195 -8.17 21.31 -8.40
N LEU A 196 -8.22 22.59 -8.01
CA LEU A 196 -9.40 23.20 -7.41
C LEU A 196 -10.59 23.25 -8.39
N ASP A 197 -10.34 23.62 -9.64
CA ASP A 197 -11.36 23.68 -10.70
C ASP A 197 -11.98 22.30 -11.00
N ASN A 198 -11.22 21.23 -10.76
CA ASN A 198 -11.66 19.86 -11.00
C ASN A 198 -11.96 19.07 -9.71
N LEU A 199 -12.04 19.74 -8.56
CA LEU A 199 -12.24 19.08 -7.27
C LEU A 199 -13.55 18.27 -7.22
N ALA A 200 -14.63 18.79 -7.79
CA ALA A 200 -15.92 18.11 -7.87
C ALA A 200 -15.88 16.80 -8.70
N SER A 201 -14.90 16.66 -9.59
CA SER A 201 -14.65 15.44 -10.37
C SER A 201 -13.80 14.41 -9.64
N SER A 202 -13.18 14.80 -8.52
CA SER A 202 -12.40 13.89 -7.68
C SER A 202 -13.33 12.93 -6.95
N ALA A 203 -12.99 11.65 -6.96
CA ALA A 203 -13.72 10.63 -6.20
C ALA A 203 -13.75 10.92 -4.69
N MET A 204 -12.81 11.72 -4.16
CA MET A 204 -12.77 12.14 -2.75
C MET A 204 -13.82 13.20 -2.42
N TYR A 205 -14.20 14.04 -3.38
CA TYR A 205 -15.02 15.23 -3.16
C TYR A 205 -16.34 15.21 -3.92
N SER A 206 -16.55 14.25 -4.82
CA SER A 206 -17.78 14.14 -5.64
C SER A 206 -19.03 13.76 -4.85
N GLY A 207 -18.91 13.38 -3.58
CA GLY A 207 -20.03 12.92 -2.75
C GLY A 207 -20.61 11.56 -3.16
N LYS A 208 -20.08 10.92 -4.20
CA LYS A 208 -20.58 9.65 -4.75
C LYS A 208 -20.15 8.41 -3.95
N ASP A 209 -19.19 8.56 -3.06
CA ASP A 209 -18.65 7.46 -2.26
C ASP A 209 -18.65 7.80 -0.78
N MET A 210 -19.22 6.92 0.01
CA MET A 210 -19.27 7.00 1.48
C MET A 210 -17.99 6.46 2.16
N ALA A 211 -16.88 6.29 1.41
CA ALA A 211 -15.65 5.73 1.96
C ALA A 211 -14.84 6.78 2.73
N THR A 212 -14.32 6.40 3.89
CA THR A 212 -13.48 7.26 4.73
C THR A 212 -12.04 7.26 4.23
N GLY A 213 -11.48 8.44 3.98
CA GLY A 213 -10.07 8.60 3.63
C GLY A 213 -9.14 8.37 4.84
N PRO A 214 -7.87 7.99 4.63
CA PRO A 214 -6.90 7.79 5.70
C PRO A 214 -6.51 9.12 6.34
N ARG A 215 -6.40 9.14 7.68
CA ARG A 215 -6.12 10.35 8.44
C ARG A 215 -4.76 10.98 8.13
N TYR A 216 -3.73 10.17 7.89
CA TYR A 216 -2.33 10.62 7.81
C TYR A 216 -1.68 10.48 6.43
N CYS A 217 -2.46 10.17 5.40
CA CYS A 217 -1.97 10.07 4.02
C CYS A 217 -2.88 10.90 3.09
N PRO A 218 -2.85 12.24 3.21
CA PRO A 218 -3.68 13.10 2.37
C PRO A 218 -3.26 12.99 0.91
N SER A 219 -4.24 12.93 0.02
CA SER A 219 -4.03 13.03 -1.43
C SER A 219 -3.53 14.43 -1.81
N ILE A 220 -3.14 14.64 -3.05
CA ILE A 220 -2.75 15.99 -3.50
C ILE A 220 -3.94 16.94 -3.46
N GLU A 221 -5.14 16.48 -3.75
CA GLU A 221 -6.38 17.26 -3.65
C GLU A 221 -6.63 17.70 -2.19
N ASP A 222 -6.47 16.76 -1.24
CA ASP A 222 -6.57 17.10 0.19
C ASP A 222 -5.55 18.16 0.60
N LYS A 223 -4.31 18.06 0.09
CA LYS A 223 -3.25 19.02 0.41
C LYS A 223 -3.59 20.41 -0.14
N VAL A 224 -4.03 20.49 -1.38
CA VAL A 224 -4.36 21.76 -2.03
C VAL A 224 -5.62 22.38 -1.40
N TYR A 225 -6.64 21.58 -1.10
CA TYR A 225 -7.91 22.07 -0.56
C TYR A 225 -7.80 22.43 0.93
N LYS A 226 -7.27 21.50 1.76
CA LYS A 226 -7.25 21.68 3.23
C LYS A 226 -6.07 22.51 3.73
N PHE A 227 -4.99 22.61 2.95
CA PHE A 227 -3.79 23.36 3.29
C PHE A 227 -3.46 24.40 2.23
N ASN A 228 -4.50 25.13 1.81
CA ASN A 228 -4.44 26.15 0.76
C ASN A 228 -3.52 27.33 1.09
N GLN A 229 -3.19 27.54 2.37
CA GLN A 229 -2.21 28.52 2.80
C GLN A 229 -0.77 28.19 2.36
N ASN A 230 -0.51 26.96 1.93
CA ASN A 230 0.80 26.55 1.46
C ASN A 230 0.94 26.85 -0.05
N PRO A 231 1.88 27.70 -0.46
CA PRO A 231 2.03 28.09 -1.87
C PRO A 231 2.51 26.91 -2.75
N SER A 232 3.01 25.85 -2.14
CA SER A 232 3.45 24.65 -2.87
C SER A 232 3.45 23.40 -2.01
N HIS A 233 3.27 22.25 -2.67
CA HIS A 233 3.41 20.93 -2.07
C HIS A 233 4.48 20.12 -2.77
N VAL A 234 5.20 19.29 -2.01
CA VAL A 234 6.25 18.43 -2.55
C VAL A 234 5.63 17.18 -3.17
N LEU A 235 6.05 16.90 -4.40
CA LEU A 235 5.83 15.64 -5.12
C LEU A 235 7.16 14.90 -5.20
N GLN A 236 7.16 13.61 -4.96
CA GLN A 236 8.35 12.77 -5.04
C GLN A 236 8.17 11.73 -6.13
N LEU A 237 9.15 11.68 -7.05
CA LEU A 237 9.27 10.70 -8.14
C LEU A 237 10.49 9.82 -7.95
#